data_f602334ff72cfe2a5dbd15962486bb6d
#
_entry.id   f602334ff72cfe2a5dbd15962486bb6d
#
_cell.length_a   1.000
_cell.length_b   1.000
_cell.length_c   1.000
_cell.angle_alpha   90.00
_cell.angle_beta   90.00
_cell.angle_gamma   90.00
#
_symmetry.space_group_name_H-M   'P 1'
#
loop_
_entity.id
_entity.type
_entity.pdbx_description
1 polymer ?
#
loop_
_entity_poly.entity_id
_entity_poly.type
_entity_poly.pdbx_seq_one_letter_code
_entity_poly.pdbx_strand_id
1 'polypeptide(L)'
;MDISFVIPCYCSEKNLEGVISEIEAAMKKREGFEYEIILVNDNSKDNTKGLINRLSKENGRIIGINFAKNFGQPNALLAGFNQASGKYIMTSDDDGQTPVGMVWDFYDKMQEGYD
;
A
#
# COMPACT_ATOMS: atom_id res chain seq x y z
N MET A 1 -11.17 -10.38 3.04
CA MET A 1 -9.93 -9.59 2.90
C MET A 1 -9.33 -9.37 4.28
N ASP A 2 -8.11 -9.81 4.49
CA ASP A 2 -7.50 -9.76 5.82
C ASP A 2 -6.74 -8.46 6.06
N ILE A 3 -5.91 -8.06 5.11
CA ILE A 3 -5.04 -6.90 5.28
C ILE A 3 -5.11 -6.00 4.05
N SER A 4 -5.24 -4.70 4.28
CA SER A 4 -5.09 -3.69 3.24
C SER A 4 -3.86 -2.86 3.53
N PHE A 5 -2.92 -2.82 2.57
CA PHE A 5 -1.77 -1.93 2.66
C PHE A 5 -2.11 -0.64 1.90
N VAL A 6 -1.96 0.49 2.57
CA VAL A 6 -2.22 1.81 1.97
C VAL A 6 -0.91 2.56 1.85
N ILE A 7 -0.54 2.92 0.63
CA ILE A 7 0.71 3.59 0.32
C ILE A 7 0.40 4.91 -0.38
N PRO A 8 0.58 6.05 0.32
CA PRO A 8 0.49 7.34 -0.36
C PRO A 8 1.75 7.53 -1.21
N CYS A 9 1.56 7.87 -2.47
CA CYS A 9 2.65 7.96 -3.44
C CYS A 9 2.79 9.38 -3.96
N TYR A 10 4.02 9.88 -3.94
CA TYR A 10 4.35 11.13 -4.60
C TYR A 10 5.77 11.04 -5.18
N CYS A 11 5.87 11.10 -6.50
CA CYS A 11 7.15 10.96 -7.22
C CYS A 11 7.89 9.68 -6.83
N SER A 12 7.17 8.56 -6.84
CA SER A 12 7.64 7.26 -6.33
C SER A 12 8.13 6.33 -7.43
N GLU A 13 8.27 6.81 -8.65
CA GLU A 13 8.57 5.97 -9.82
C GLU A 13 9.74 5.02 -9.60
N LYS A 14 10.79 5.47 -8.92
CA LYS A 14 12.01 4.68 -8.73
C LYS A 14 11.93 3.67 -7.58
N ASN A 15 11.06 3.90 -6.60
CA ASN A 15 11.08 3.14 -5.35
C ASN A 15 9.89 2.21 -5.16
N LEU A 16 8.80 2.46 -5.88
CA LEU A 16 7.52 1.82 -5.60
C LEU A 16 7.55 0.30 -5.81
N GLU A 17 8.20 -0.17 -6.88
CA GLU A 17 8.25 -1.61 -7.14
C GLU A 17 9.01 -2.35 -6.04
N GLY A 18 10.04 -1.74 -5.46
CA GLY A 18 10.78 -2.31 -4.34
C GLY A 18 9.90 -2.46 -3.10
N VAL A 19 9.11 -1.44 -2.81
CA VAL A 19 8.18 -1.47 -1.66
C VAL A 19 7.15 -2.58 -1.84
N ILE A 20 6.58 -2.70 -3.03
CA ILE A 20 5.60 -3.75 -3.34
C ILE A 20 6.24 -5.13 -3.19
N SER A 21 7.46 -5.31 -3.68
CA SER A 21 8.18 -6.58 -3.55
C SER A 21 8.41 -6.96 -2.09
N GLU A 22 8.72 -5.99 -1.24
CA GLU A 22 8.89 -6.23 0.19
C GLU A 22 7.58 -6.67 0.85
N ILE A 23 6.46 -6.04 0.48
CA ILE A 23 5.14 -6.43 0.98
C ILE A 23 4.83 -7.87 0.56
N GLU A 24 5.04 -8.18 -0.71
CA GLU A 24 4.76 -9.53 -1.23
C GLU A 24 5.63 -10.57 -0.54
N ALA A 25 6.90 -10.28 -0.30
CA ALA A 25 7.79 -11.18 0.42
C ALA A 25 7.33 -11.40 1.86
N ALA A 26 6.88 -10.34 2.53
CA ALA A 26 6.36 -10.46 3.89
C ALA A 26 5.10 -11.31 3.94
N MET A 27 4.21 -11.13 2.98
CA MET A 27 2.95 -11.89 2.96
C MET A 27 3.17 -13.37 2.63
N LYS A 28 4.22 -13.70 1.90
CA LYS A 28 4.56 -15.10 1.60
C LYS A 28 5.02 -15.88 2.83
N LYS A 29 5.40 -15.21 3.90
CA LYS A 29 5.86 -15.87 5.14
C LYS A 29 4.73 -16.60 5.87
N ARG A 30 3.49 -16.20 5.64
CA ARG A 30 2.31 -16.86 6.23
C ARG A 30 1.27 -17.08 5.15
N GLU A 31 0.93 -18.32 4.90
CA GLU A 31 -0.07 -18.69 3.90
C GLU A 31 -1.48 -18.46 4.42
N GLY A 32 -2.43 -18.37 3.49
CA GLY A 32 -3.84 -18.31 3.81
C GLY A 32 -4.38 -16.92 4.09
N PHE A 33 -3.57 -15.88 3.96
CA PHE A 33 -4.02 -14.50 4.13
C PHE A 33 -4.31 -13.86 2.79
N GLU A 34 -5.47 -13.19 2.70
CA GLU A 34 -5.80 -12.36 1.56
C GLU A 34 -5.41 -10.92 1.84
N TYR A 35 -4.80 -10.27 0.88
CA TYR A 35 -4.37 -8.88 1.02
C TYR A 35 -4.52 -8.11 -0.26
N GLU A 36 -4.57 -6.80 -0.12
CA GLU A 36 -4.58 -5.86 -1.23
C GLU A 36 -3.59 -4.74 -0.95
N ILE A 37 -3.11 -4.11 -2.01
CA ILE A 37 -2.18 -2.99 -1.93
C ILE A 37 -2.83 -1.80 -2.64
N ILE A 38 -3.10 -0.74 -1.91
CA ILE A 38 -3.77 0.45 -2.42
C ILE A 38 -2.73 1.55 -2.57
N LEU A 39 -2.49 1.95 -3.82
CA LEU A 39 -1.51 2.97 -4.16
C LEU A 39 -2.26 4.25 -4.49
N VAL A 40 -2.07 5.30 -3.69
CA VAL A 40 -2.74 6.57 -3.90
C VAL A 40 -1.74 7.59 -4.40
N ASN A 41 -1.84 7.94 -5.67
CA ASN A 41 -0.95 8.89 -6.32
C ASN A 41 -1.46 10.32 -6.11
N ASP A 42 -0.70 11.11 -5.38
CA ASP A 42 -1.03 12.51 -5.09
C ASP A 42 -0.54 13.43 -6.21
N ASN A 43 -0.96 13.12 -7.43
CA ASN A 43 -0.64 13.88 -8.64
C ASN A 43 0.86 14.09 -8.84
N SER A 44 1.60 13.00 -8.93
CA SER A 44 3.05 13.02 -9.11
C SER A 44 3.47 13.67 -10.43
N LYS A 45 4.60 14.36 -10.40
CA LYS A 45 5.16 15.02 -11.57
C LYS A 45 5.94 14.07 -12.48
N ASP A 46 6.42 12.96 -11.93
CA ASP A 46 7.13 11.93 -12.70
C ASP A 46 6.11 10.93 -13.28
N ASN A 47 6.58 9.76 -13.74
CA ASN A 47 5.72 8.75 -14.33
C ASN A 47 5.14 7.77 -13.30
N THR A 48 4.93 8.19 -12.06
CA THR A 48 4.31 7.35 -11.03
C THR A 48 2.93 6.86 -11.46
N LYS A 49 2.12 7.72 -12.09
CA LYS A 49 0.80 7.35 -12.57
C LYS A 49 0.87 6.20 -13.57
N GLY A 50 1.77 6.28 -14.55
CA GLY A 50 1.94 5.22 -15.54
C GLY A 50 2.37 3.91 -14.92
N LEU A 51 3.28 3.98 -13.95
CA LEU A 51 3.74 2.81 -13.22
C LEU A 51 2.59 2.15 -12.44
N ILE A 52 1.81 2.95 -11.70
CA ILE A 52 0.68 2.44 -10.92
C ILE A 52 -0.36 1.80 -11.84
N ASN A 53 -0.66 2.42 -12.96
CA ASN A 53 -1.62 1.87 -13.91
C ASN A 53 -1.14 0.53 -14.47
N ARG A 54 0.15 0.40 -14.77
CA ARG A 54 0.73 -0.85 -15.25
C ARG A 54 0.66 -1.92 -14.17
N LEU A 55 1.09 -1.59 -12.96
CA LEU A 55 1.12 -2.54 -11.85
C LEU A 55 -0.28 -3.06 -11.52
N SER A 56 -1.29 -2.19 -11.52
CA SER A 56 -2.66 -2.61 -11.20
C SER A 56 -3.25 -3.52 -12.27
N LYS A 57 -2.82 -3.39 -13.52
CA LYS A 57 -3.24 -4.30 -14.60
C LYS A 57 -2.56 -5.66 -14.49
N GLU A 58 -1.31 -5.69 -14.06
CA GLU A 58 -0.52 -6.91 -13.98
C GLU A 58 -0.79 -7.72 -12.71
N ASN A 59 -1.26 -7.07 -11.66
CA ASN A 59 -1.45 -7.69 -10.35
C ASN A 59 -2.82 -7.32 -9.78
N GLY A 60 -3.71 -8.31 -9.70
CA GLY A 60 -5.09 -8.09 -9.22
C GLY A 60 -5.19 -7.65 -7.77
N ARG A 61 -4.12 -7.76 -6.98
CA ARG A 61 -4.09 -7.27 -5.61
C ARG A 61 -3.82 -5.79 -5.50
N ILE A 62 -3.38 -5.15 -6.59
CA ILE A 62 -3.01 -3.74 -6.59
C ILE A 62 -4.16 -2.89 -7.09
N ILE A 63 -4.56 -1.90 -6.29
CA ILE A 63 -5.58 -0.93 -6.63
C ILE A 63 -4.90 0.44 -6.72
N GLY A 64 -5.06 1.11 -7.85
CA GLY A 64 -4.50 2.44 -8.08
C GLY A 64 -5.55 3.51 -7.97
N ILE A 65 -5.24 4.58 -7.22
CA ILE A 65 -6.05 5.80 -7.15
C ILE A 65 -5.16 6.94 -7.60
N ASN A 66 -5.59 7.69 -8.60
CA ASN A 66 -4.81 8.82 -9.12
C ASN A 66 -5.57 10.12 -8.90
N PHE A 67 -5.01 11.01 -8.09
CA PHE A 67 -5.60 12.33 -7.87
C PHE A 67 -5.35 13.24 -9.08
N ALA A 68 -6.32 14.09 -9.39
CA ALA A 68 -6.19 15.06 -10.48
C ALA A 68 -5.33 16.28 -10.09
N LYS A 69 -5.08 16.48 -8.80
CA LYS A 69 -4.21 17.53 -8.29
C LYS A 69 -3.71 17.14 -6.91
N ASN A 70 -2.70 17.88 -6.42
CA ASN A 70 -2.12 17.60 -5.11
C ASN A 70 -3.09 17.97 -4.00
N PHE A 71 -3.37 17.04 -3.11
CA PHE A 71 -4.21 17.25 -1.94
C PHE A 71 -3.45 17.00 -0.63
N GLY A 72 -2.23 16.52 -0.70
CA GLY A 72 -1.40 16.23 0.47
C GLY A 72 -1.54 14.81 0.97
N GLN A 73 -0.52 14.37 1.71
CA GLN A 73 -0.46 13.00 2.21
C GLN A 73 -1.64 12.61 3.11
N PRO A 74 -2.14 13.47 4.03
CA PRO A 74 -3.30 13.11 4.84
C PRO A 74 -4.53 12.76 4.00
N ASN A 75 -4.76 13.47 2.90
CA ASN A 75 -5.88 13.19 2.01
C ASN A 75 -5.65 11.93 1.20
N ALA A 76 -4.41 11.64 0.81
CA ALA A 76 -4.08 10.39 0.14
C ALA A 76 -4.32 9.19 1.05
N LEU A 77 -3.93 9.29 2.31
CA LEU A 77 -4.21 8.25 3.30
C LEU A 77 -5.71 8.04 3.48
N LEU A 78 -6.47 9.13 3.59
CA LEU A 78 -7.92 9.05 3.75
C LEU A 78 -8.56 8.35 2.55
N ALA A 79 -8.17 8.69 1.34
CA ALA A 79 -8.68 8.04 0.13
C ALA A 79 -8.38 6.54 0.15
N GLY A 80 -7.16 6.17 0.55
CA GLY A 80 -6.77 4.77 0.69
C GLY A 80 -7.60 4.04 1.73
N PHE A 81 -7.83 4.66 2.88
CA PHE A 81 -8.66 4.06 3.94
C PHE A 81 -10.08 3.84 3.48
N ASN A 82 -10.65 4.80 2.74
CA ASN A 82 -12.01 4.66 2.22
C ASN A 82 -12.13 3.53 1.19
N GLN A 83 -11.06 3.24 0.47
CA GLN A 83 -11.04 2.17 -0.51
C GLN A 83 -10.77 0.80 0.13
N ALA A 84 -10.11 0.77 1.28
CA ALA A 84 -9.65 -0.46 1.91
C ALA A 84 -10.81 -1.36 2.33
N SER A 85 -10.68 -2.65 2.04
CA SER A 85 -11.66 -3.67 2.44
C SER A 85 -11.12 -4.66 3.45
N GLY A 86 -9.86 -4.53 3.83
CA GLY A 86 -9.23 -5.43 4.78
C GLY A 86 -9.71 -5.23 6.21
N LYS A 87 -9.67 -6.30 6.98
CA LYS A 87 -9.97 -6.27 8.40
C LYS A 87 -8.98 -5.38 9.16
N TYR A 88 -7.73 -5.40 8.73
CA TYR A 88 -6.67 -4.54 9.26
C TYR A 88 -6.10 -3.69 8.14
N ILE A 89 -5.79 -2.44 8.44
CA ILE A 89 -5.19 -1.52 7.48
C ILE A 89 -3.79 -1.18 7.98
N MET A 90 -2.80 -1.38 7.11
CA MET A 90 -1.42 -1.04 7.39
C MET A 90 -0.95 0.00 6.39
N THR A 91 -0.28 1.03 6.88
CA THR A 91 0.29 2.06 6.01
C THR A 91 1.78 1.81 5.81
N SER A 92 2.29 2.20 4.66
CA SER A 92 3.70 2.11 4.35
C SER A 92 4.11 3.33 3.55
N ASP A 93 5.37 3.73 3.69
CA ASP A 93 5.91 4.81 2.88
C ASP A 93 6.28 4.30 1.48
N ASP A 94 6.22 5.21 0.51
CA ASP A 94 6.52 4.89 -0.88
C ASP A 94 8.01 4.84 -1.20
N ASP A 95 8.86 5.20 -0.26
CA ASP A 95 10.32 5.25 -0.44
C ASP A 95 11.06 4.07 0.20
N GLY A 96 10.33 3.11 0.77
CA GLY A 96 10.93 1.93 1.38
C GLY A 96 11.50 2.15 2.76
N GLN A 97 11.21 3.28 3.40
CA GLN A 97 11.72 3.59 4.73
C GLN A 97 10.95 2.90 5.85
N THR A 98 9.72 2.48 5.57
CA THR A 98 8.88 1.79 6.54
C THR A 98 9.30 0.31 6.64
N PRO A 99 9.48 -0.23 7.84
CA PRO A 99 9.91 -1.64 8.00
C PRO A 99 8.74 -2.60 7.74
N VAL A 100 8.45 -2.85 6.47
CA VAL A 100 7.34 -3.72 6.06
C VAL A 100 7.53 -5.14 6.60
N GLY A 101 8.77 -5.57 6.84
CA GLY A 101 9.05 -6.88 7.42
C GLY A 101 8.45 -7.09 8.80
N MET A 102 8.01 -6.02 9.48
CA MET A 102 7.37 -6.09 10.79
C MET A 102 5.85 -6.28 10.72
N VAL A 103 5.29 -6.51 9.53
CA VAL A 103 3.84 -6.62 9.37
C VAL A 103 3.24 -7.69 10.29
N TRP A 104 3.92 -8.83 10.44
CA TRP A 104 3.42 -9.92 11.27
C TRP A 104 3.54 -9.65 12.76
N ASP A 105 4.52 -8.85 13.16
CA ASP A 105 4.62 -8.40 14.55
C ASP A 105 3.42 -7.52 14.92
N PHE A 106 3.04 -6.60 14.04
CA PHE A 106 1.85 -5.77 14.26
C PHE A 106 0.58 -6.59 14.21
N TYR A 107 0.47 -7.51 13.26
CA TYR A 107 -0.70 -8.37 13.14
C TYR A 107 -0.90 -9.20 14.42
N ASP A 108 0.16 -9.82 14.92
CA ASP A 108 0.08 -10.63 16.12
C ASP A 108 -0.31 -9.81 17.34
N LYS A 109 0.18 -8.58 17.46
CA LYS A 109 -0.22 -7.69 18.53
C LYS A 109 -1.70 -7.34 18.47
N MET A 110 -2.22 -7.11 17.28
CA MET A 110 -3.66 -6.83 17.13
C MET A 110 -4.51 -8.02 17.54
N GLN A 111 -4.01 -9.24 17.32
CA GLN A 111 -4.72 -10.45 17.76
C GLN A 111 -4.75 -10.59 19.28
N GLU A 112 -3.83 -9.95 19.98
CA GLU A 112 -3.78 -9.93 21.45
C GLU A 112 -4.78 -8.95 22.08
N GLY A 113 -5.58 -8.26 21.26
CA GLY A 113 -6.62 -7.36 21.74
C GLY A 113 -6.25 -5.88 21.74
N TYR A 114 -5.21 -5.49 21.04
CA TYR A 114 -4.86 -4.08 20.84
C TYR A 114 -5.63 -3.55 19.62
N ASP A 115 -6.36 -2.52 19.82
CA ASP A 115 -7.15 -1.89 18.75
C ASP A 115 -6.43 -0.74 18.06
#